data_56282cf56f40ffdb4912c9bae89aeec8
#
_entry.id   56282cf56f40ffdb4912c9bae89aeec8
#
_cell.length_a   1.000
_cell.length_b   1.000
_cell.length_c   1.000
_cell.angle_alpha   90.00
_cell.angle_beta   90.00
_cell.angle_gamma   90.00
#
_symmetry.space_group_name_H-M   'P 1'
#
loop_
_entity.id
_entity.type
_entity.pdbx_description
1 polymer ?
#
loop_
_entity_poly.entity_id
_entity_poly.type
_entity_poly.pdbx_seq_one_letter_code
_entity_poly.pdbx_strand_id
1 'polypeptide(L)'
;MSRKFTIASLVALGLIGLCPSLVLAEKSAELDCKLKFSLSTWSVIYKHSEGSGVVNCENGKSIRVSIVAKGAGLTVGKSHVDNGTGRFSDVHEVSEVLGSYAQAEAHAGAVKSGTAQLLTKGTVSLALAGAGEGVDLGIDVGEFTLTRVK
;
A
#
# COMPACT_ATOMS: atom_id res chain seq x y z
N MET A 1 76.22 48.59 -10.06
CA MET A 1 75.41 47.90 -9.05
C MET A 1 74.07 47.60 -9.70
N SER A 2 73.93 46.42 -10.24
CA SER A 2 72.75 45.97 -10.96
C SER A 2 71.81 45.23 -10.04
N ARG A 3 70.60 45.68 -9.91
CA ARG A 3 69.52 44.93 -9.29
C ARG A 3 68.60 44.41 -10.38
N LYS A 4 68.67 43.12 -10.58
CA LYS A 4 67.74 42.39 -11.49
C LYS A 4 66.43 42.11 -10.76
N PHE A 5 65.38 42.73 -11.27
CA PHE A 5 64.03 42.37 -10.85
C PHE A 5 63.56 41.21 -11.68
N THR A 6 63.32 40.08 -11.04
CA THR A 6 62.72 38.89 -11.65
C THR A 6 61.21 39.00 -11.44
N ILE A 7 60.49 39.12 -12.52
CA ILE A 7 59.00 39.08 -12.52
C ILE A 7 58.58 37.63 -12.50
N ALA A 8 58.04 37.19 -11.38
CA ALA A 8 57.40 35.88 -11.29
C ALA A 8 55.98 35.96 -11.82
N SER A 9 55.74 35.28 -12.92
CA SER A 9 54.43 35.16 -13.54
C SER A 9 53.63 34.10 -12.78
N LEU A 10 52.62 34.50 -12.06
CA LEU A 10 51.65 33.61 -11.41
C LEU A 10 50.60 33.23 -12.43
N VAL A 11 50.69 31.98 -12.94
CA VAL A 11 49.62 31.34 -13.70
C VAL A 11 48.60 30.79 -12.71
N ALA A 12 47.48 31.48 -12.60
CA ALA A 12 46.34 30.99 -11.88
C ALA A 12 45.60 29.96 -12.73
N LEU A 13 45.80 28.68 -12.41
CA LEU A 13 44.99 27.58 -12.96
C LEU A 13 43.62 27.60 -12.28
N GLY A 14 42.61 28.09 -13.03
CA GLY A 14 41.20 27.98 -12.58
C GLY A 14 40.72 26.54 -12.62
N LEU A 15 40.60 25.91 -11.48
CA LEU A 15 39.84 24.67 -11.33
C LEU A 15 38.35 24.99 -11.45
N ILE A 16 37.78 24.74 -12.62
CA ILE A 16 36.33 24.69 -12.78
C ILE A 16 35.85 23.41 -12.10
N GLY A 17 35.37 23.55 -10.85
CA GLY A 17 34.74 22.48 -10.14
C GLY A 17 33.40 22.11 -10.81
N LEU A 18 33.37 20.99 -11.53
CA LEU A 18 32.11 20.34 -11.88
C LEU A 18 31.49 19.85 -10.57
N CYS A 19 30.53 20.61 -10.04
CA CYS A 19 29.61 20.07 -9.04
C CYS A 19 28.69 19.06 -9.75
N PRO A 20 28.73 17.76 -9.40
CA PRO A 20 27.67 16.86 -9.83
C PRO A 20 26.39 17.30 -9.15
N SER A 21 25.46 17.83 -9.92
CA SER A 21 24.09 18.04 -9.43
C SER A 21 23.52 16.67 -9.10
N LEU A 22 23.45 16.35 -7.82
CA LEU A 22 22.66 15.24 -7.32
C LEU A 22 21.20 15.55 -7.64
N VAL A 23 20.73 15.05 -8.77
CA VAL A 23 19.31 15.01 -9.07
C VAL A 23 18.73 13.99 -8.11
N LEU A 24 18.27 14.47 -6.95
CA LEU A 24 17.38 13.70 -6.08
C LEU A 24 16.10 13.47 -6.88
N ALA A 25 15.90 12.24 -7.36
CA ALA A 25 14.62 11.84 -7.88
C ALA A 25 13.61 12.03 -6.74
N GLU A 26 12.74 13.01 -6.87
CA GLU A 26 11.62 13.21 -5.95
C GLU A 26 10.74 11.98 -6.04
N LYS A 27 10.85 11.06 -5.06
CA LYS A 27 9.82 10.07 -4.82
C LYS A 27 8.55 10.85 -4.51
N SER A 28 7.52 10.70 -5.35
CA SER A 28 6.20 11.22 -5.03
C SER A 28 5.82 10.76 -3.61
N ALA A 29 5.33 11.69 -2.79
CA ALA A 29 5.02 11.41 -1.40
C ALA A 29 4.02 10.26 -1.29
N GLU A 30 4.30 9.30 -0.44
CA GLU A 30 3.40 8.19 -0.12
C GLU A 30 2.17 8.74 0.62
N LEU A 31 0.98 8.33 0.18
CA LEU A 31 -0.29 8.70 0.79
C LEU A 31 -0.69 7.67 1.85
N ASP A 32 -0.94 8.11 3.08
CA ASP A 32 -1.59 7.27 4.09
C ASP A 32 -3.09 7.17 3.75
N CYS A 33 -3.49 6.01 3.26
CA CYS A 33 -4.86 5.70 2.91
C CYS A 33 -5.40 4.60 3.82
N LYS A 34 -6.61 4.82 4.34
CA LYS A 34 -7.30 3.90 5.24
C LYS A 34 -8.64 3.49 4.66
N LEU A 35 -8.94 2.20 4.75
CA LEU A 35 -10.22 1.61 4.37
C LEU A 35 -11.03 1.31 5.62
N LYS A 36 -12.29 1.72 5.61
CA LYS A 36 -13.32 1.22 6.53
C LYS A 36 -14.34 0.45 5.72
N PHE A 37 -14.69 -0.75 6.15
CA PHE A 37 -15.55 -1.62 5.37
C PHE A 37 -16.45 -2.52 6.23
N SER A 38 -17.50 -3.01 5.58
CA SER A 38 -18.36 -4.06 6.08
C SER A 38 -18.46 -5.14 5.01
N LEU A 39 -18.44 -6.40 5.42
CA LEU A 39 -18.55 -7.55 4.54
C LEU A 39 -19.59 -8.53 5.06
N SER A 40 -20.37 -9.09 4.15
CA SER A 40 -21.20 -10.27 4.38
C SER A 40 -20.58 -11.44 3.63
N THR A 41 -20.33 -12.51 4.35
CA THR A 41 -19.71 -13.71 3.80
C THR A 41 -20.70 -14.86 3.85
N TRP A 42 -20.76 -15.60 2.77
CA TRP A 42 -21.45 -16.88 2.71
C TRP A 42 -20.51 -17.92 2.12
N SER A 43 -20.56 -19.11 2.62
CA SER A 43 -19.74 -20.22 2.15
C SER A 43 -20.51 -21.53 2.13
N VAL A 44 -20.34 -22.27 1.04
CA VAL A 44 -20.79 -23.67 0.92
C VAL A 44 -19.56 -24.56 0.69
N ILE A 45 -18.73 -24.22 -0.28
CA ILE A 45 -17.43 -24.86 -0.59
C ILE A 45 -16.35 -23.79 -0.68
N TYR A 46 -16.73 -22.63 -1.23
CA TYR A 46 -15.85 -21.46 -1.36
C TYR A 46 -16.43 -20.31 -0.55
N LYS A 47 -15.57 -19.56 0.11
CA LYS A 47 -15.96 -18.30 0.74
C LYS A 47 -16.14 -17.24 -0.34
N HIS A 48 -17.31 -16.64 -0.35
CA HIS A 48 -17.62 -15.47 -1.15
C HIS A 48 -18.13 -14.38 -0.23
N SER A 49 -17.45 -13.25 -0.28
CA SER A 49 -17.81 -12.10 0.56
C SER A 49 -18.06 -10.91 -0.33
N GLU A 50 -19.14 -10.23 -0.07
CA GLU A 50 -19.50 -8.98 -0.72
C GLU A 50 -19.73 -7.91 0.33
N GLY A 51 -19.37 -6.69 -0.03
CA GLY A 51 -19.58 -5.58 0.86
C GLY A 51 -19.24 -4.24 0.25
N SER A 52 -19.12 -3.28 1.11
CA SER A 52 -18.81 -1.91 0.74
C SER A 52 -17.88 -1.27 1.74
N GLY A 53 -17.18 -0.25 1.28
CA GLY A 53 -16.29 0.49 2.14
C GLY A 53 -16.03 1.91 1.64
N VAL A 54 -15.29 2.64 2.44
CA VAL A 54 -14.81 3.98 2.10
C VAL A 54 -13.31 4.01 2.34
N VAL A 55 -12.57 4.43 1.32
CA VAL A 55 -11.15 4.74 1.43
C VAL A 55 -10.99 6.22 1.66
N ASN A 56 -10.28 6.58 2.71
CA ASN A 56 -9.91 7.94 3.06
C ASN A 56 -8.40 8.07 3.04
N CYS A 57 -7.89 9.02 2.29
CA CYS A 57 -6.47 9.34 2.23
C CYS A 57 -6.18 10.66 2.93
N GLU A 58 -4.96 10.82 3.45
CA GLU A 58 -4.57 12.03 4.21
C GLU A 58 -4.57 13.32 3.38
N ASN A 59 -4.55 13.22 2.05
CA ASN A 59 -4.72 14.37 1.14
C ASN A 59 -6.16 14.90 1.06
N GLY A 60 -7.08 14.38 1.89
CA GLY A 60 -8.49 14.77 1.93
C GLY A 60 -9.37 14.09 0.88
N LYS A 61 -8.81 13.28 0.00
CA LYS A 61 -9.58 12.52 -1.00
C LYS A 61 -10.21 11.28 -0.35
N SER A 62 -11.47 11.05 -0.71
CA SER A 62 -12.25 9.90 -0.25
C SER A 62 -12.97 9.26 -1.42
N ILE A 63 -12.98 7.94 -1.47
CA ILE A 63 -13.70 7.18 -2.49
C ILE A 63 -14.52 6.06 -1.85
N ARG A 64 -15.73 5.87 -2.39
CA ARG A 64 -16.57 4.72 -2.04
C ARG A 64 -16.18 3.54 -2.93
N VAL A 65 -16.10 2.37 -2.33
CA VAL A 65 -15.71 1.14 -3.00
C VAL A 65 -16.71 0.03 -2.72
N SER A 66 -16.99 -0.77 -3.74
CA SER A 66 -17.59 -2.07 -3.62
C SER A 66 -16.47 -3.09 -3.42
N ILE A 67 -16.71 -4.06 -2.58
CA ILE A 67 -15.73 -5.06 -2.20
C ILE A 67 -16.26 -6.44 -2.55
N VAL A 68 -15.44 -7.22 -3.22
CA VAL A 68 -15.65 -8.65 -3.45
C VAL A 68 -14.42 -9.39 -2.98
N ALA A 69 -14.61 -10.32 -2.06
CA ALA A 69 -13.54 -11.17 -1.58
C ALA A 69 -13.87 -12.64 -1.83
N LYS A 70 -12.89 -13.38 -2.29
CA LYS A 70 -12.98 -14.81 -2.57
C LYS A 70 -11.90 -15.55 -1.81
N GLY A 71 -12.25 -16.69 -1.25
CA GLY A 71 -11.31 -17.54 -0.54
C GLY A 71 -11.72 -19.00 -0.59
N ALA A 72 -10.77 -19.88 -0.28
CA ALA A 72 -11.01 -21.30 -0.10
C ALA A 72 -11.16 -21.60 1.39
N GLY A 73 -12.23 -22.32 1.76
CA GLY A 73 -12.44 -22.73 3.15
C GLY A 73 -13.55 -23.76 3.25
N LEU A 74 -13.37 -24.71 4.16
CA LEU A 74 -14.32 -25.81 4.40
C LEU A 74 -15.45 -25.45 5.39
N THR A 75 -15.60 -24.17 5.72
CA THR A 75 -16.65 -23.75 6.64
C THR A 75 -17.92 -23.43 5.89
N VAL A 76 -18.99 -24.13 6.25
CA VAL A 76 -20.34 -23.83 5.79
C VAL A 76 -20.97 -22.83 6.75
N GLY A 77 -21.49 -21.73 6.23
CA GLY A 77 -22.18 -20.78 7.07
C GLY A 77 -22.23 -19.37 6.50
N LYS A 78 -22.81 -18.49 7.29
CA LYS A 78 -22.86 -17.05 7.05
C LYS A 78 -22.10 -16.35 8.17
N SER A 79 -21.27 -15.41 7.79
CA SER A 79 -20.60 -14.53 8.73
C SER A 79 -20.67 -13.08 8.27
N HIS A 80 -20.49 -12.16 9.19
CA HIS A 80 -20.60 -10.74 8.93
C HIS A 80 -19.45 -10.01 9.61
N VAL A 81 -18.81 -9.10 8.88
CA VAL A 81 -17.80 -8.19 9.42
C VAL A 81 -18.39 -6.81 9.48
N ASP A 82 -18.54 -6.30 10.68
CA ASP A 82 -18.85 -4.90 10.92
C ASP A 82 -17.58 -4.15 11.31
N ASN A 83 -17.42 -2.94 10.81
CA ASN A 83 -16.28 -2.09 11.16
C ASN A 83 -14.90 -2.69 10.87
N GLY A 84 -14.77 -3.42 9.77
CA GLY A 84 -13.47 -3.83 9.26
C GLY A 84 -12.61 -2.61 8.90
N THR A 85 -11.32 -2.73 9.11
CA THR A 85 -10.36 -1.68 8.79
C THR A 85 -9.27 -2.22 7.88
N GLY A 86 -8.79 -1.38 6.97
CA GLY A 86 -7.66 -1.65 6.13
C GLY A 86 -6.70 -0.46 6.12
N ARG A 87 -5.43 -0.74 5.96
CA ARG A 87 -4.40 0.26 5.76
C ARG A 87 -3.59 -0.06 4.52
N PHE A 88 -3.49 0.91 3.64
CA PHE A 88 -2.68 0.82 2.44
C PHE A 88 -1.27 1.34 2.68
N SER A 89 -0.31 0.74 2.02
CA SER A 89 1.08 1.18 1.96
C SER A 89 1.53 1.27 0.51
N ASP A 90 2.48 2.15 0.25
CA ASP A 90 3.07 2.40 -1.09
C ASP A 90 2.04 2.91 -2.12
N VAL A 91 1.13 3.78 -1.67
CA VAL A 91 0.12 4.46 -2.50
C VAL A 91 0.58 5.87 -2.79
N HIS A 92 0.53 6.30 -4.04
CA HIS A 92 0.89 7.66 -4.47
C HIS A 92 -0.31 8.41 -5.04
N GLU A 93 -1.28 7.68 -5.57
CA GLU A 93 -2.57 8.21 -6.01
C GLU A 93 -3.74 7.39 -5.45
N VAL A 94 -4.85 8.07 -5.16
CA VAL A 94 -6.05 7.41 -4.61
C VAL A 94 -6.60 6.31 -5.52
N SER A 95 -6.44 6.46 -6.83
CA SER A 95 -6.84 5.45 -7.81
C SER A 95 -6.07 4.12 -7.70
N GLU A 96 -4.87 4.16 -7.16
CA GLU A 96 -4.03 2.97 -7.01
C GLU A 96 -4.56 1.97 -5.98
N VAL A 97 -5.44 2.41 -5.09
CA VAL A 97 -6.09 1.53 -4.11
C VAL A 97 -7.11 0.59 -4.76
N LEU A 98 -7.56 0.89 -5.98
CA LEU A 98 -8.53 0.08 -6.70
C LEU A 98 -7.86 -1.11 -7.40
N GLY A 99 -8.59 -2.21 -7.50
CA GLY A 99 -8.18 -3.42 -8.20
C GLY A 99 -8.17 -4.65 -7.32
N SER A 100 -7.60 -5.72 -7.82
CA SER A 100 -7.56 -7.02 -7.15
C SER A 100 -6.25 -7.20 -6.40
N TYR A 101 -6.38 -7.48 -5.11
CA TYR A 101 -5.29 -7.83 -4.20
C TYR A 101 -5.28 -9.34 -3.99
N ALA A 102 -4.11 -9.92 -3.98
CA ALA A 102 -3.93 -11.33 -3.65
C ALA A 102 -3.23 -11.48 -2.30
N GLN A 103 -3.45 -12.61 -1.66
CA GLN A 103 -2.74 -12.93 -0.44
C GLN A 103 -1.23 -12.93 -0.73
N ALA A 104 -0.48 -12.16 0.05
CA ALA A 104 0.97 -12.19 -0.02
C ALA A 104 1.43 -13.60 0.36
N GLU A 105 2.16 -14.26 -0.53
CA GLU A 105 2.82 -15.50 -0.19
C GLU A 105 3.72 -15.26 1.01
N ALA A 106 3.51 -16.04 2.06
CA ALA A 106 4.23 -15.90 3.29
C ALA A 106 5.68 -16.39 3.12
N HIS A 107 6.52 -15.61 2.48
CA HIS A 107 7.94 -15.73 2.64
C HIS A 107 8.33 -15.07 3.95
N ALA A 108 8.61 -15.88 4.94
CA ALA A 108 9.30 -15.57 6.17
C ALA A 108 8.80 -14.29 6.88
N GLY A 109 7.80 -14.39 7.73
CA GLY A 109 7.47 -13.35 8.68
C GLY A 109 6.08 -12.70 8.54
N ALA A 110 5.21 -13.18 7.64
CA ALA A 110 3.80 -12.80 7.68
C ALA A 110 3.17 -13.39 8.95
N VAL A 111 3.03 -12.57 9.95
CA VAL A 111 2.34 -12.93 11.19
C VAL A 111 0.88 -13.11 10.87
N LYS A 112 0.43 -14.35 10.75
CA LYS A 112 -0.98 -14.69 10.81
C LYS A 112 -1.43 -14.52 12.27
N SER A 113 -1.73 -13.30 12.68
CA SER A 113 -2.57 -13.12 13.85
C SER A 113 -4.00 -13.32 13.38
N GLY A 114 -4.82 -14.06 14.10
CA GLY A 114 -6.13 -14.54 13.66
C GLY A 114 -7.16 -13.48 13.23
N THR A 115 -6.79 -12.22 13.20
CA THR A 115 -7.65 -11.08 12.82
C THR A 115 -7.03 -10.13 11.81
N ALA A 116 -5.81 -10.36 11.38
CA ALA A 116 -5.12 -9.49 10.43
C ALA A 116 -4.57 -10.27 9.23
N GLN A 117 -4.72 -9.73 8.05
CA GLN A 117 -4.24 -10.31 6.81
C GLN A 117 -3.56 -9.25 5.94
N LEU A 118 -2.45 -9.62 5.34
CA LEU A 118 -1.74 -8.79 4.38
C LEU A 118 -2.00 -9.28 2.96
N LEU A 119 -2.44 -8.36 2.12
CA LEU A 119 -2.71 -8.57 0.71
C LEU A 119 -1.82 -7.62 -0.12
N THR A 120 -1.49 -8.01 -1.34
CA THR A 120 -0.67 -7.19 -2.23
C THR A 120 -1.26 -7.09 -3.64
N LYS A 121 -1.01 -5.96 -4.27
CA LYS A 121 -1.31 -5.70 -5.67
C LYS A 121 -0.15 -4.89 -6.27
N GLY A 122 0.76 -5.54 -6.98
CA GLY A 122 1.98 -4.90 -7.44
C GLY A 122 2.82 -4.40 -6.24
N THR A 123 3.11 -3.12 -6.19
CA THR A 123 3.83 -2.49 -5.06
C THR A 123 2.91 -2.14 -3.89
N VAL A 124 1.62 -1.94 -4.15
CA VAL A 124 0.65 -1.56 -3.12
C VAL A 124 0.33 -2.74 -2.22
N SER A 125 0.41 -2.53 -0.93
CA SER A 125 0.03 -3.49 0.10
C SER A 125 -1.20 -3.02 0.85
N LEU A 126 -2.05 -3.96 1.25
CA LEU A 126 -3.25 -3.74 2.04
C LEU A 126 -3.26 -4.65 3.25
N ALA A 127 -3.12 -4.08 4.42
CA ALA A 127 -3.28 -4.78 5.69
C ALA A 127 -4.74 -4.66 6.15
N LEU A 128 -5.43 -5.79 6.24
CA LEU A 128 -6.82 -5.89 6.70
C LEU A 128 -6.87 -6.34 8.14
N ALA A 129 -7.74 -5.73 8.91
CA ALA A 129 -8.13 -6.18 10.24
C ALA A 129 -9.66 -6.13 10.36
N GLY A 130 -10.25 -7.14 10.98
CA GLY A 130 -11.69 -7.21 11.16
C GLY A 130 -12.08 -7.31 12.62
N ALA A 131 -13.21 -6.71 12.96
CA ALA A 131 -13.92 -6.92 14.19
C ALA A 131 -15.34 -7.41 13.86
N GLY A 132 -15.77 -8.48 14.49
CA GLY A 132 -17.10 -9.04 14.28
C GLY A 132 -17.26 -10.41 14.93
N GLU A 133 -18.48 -10.82 15.18
CA GLU A 133 -18.77 -12.15 15.72
C GLU A 133 -18.57 -13.22 14.62
N GLY A 134 -17.77 -14.22 14.91
CA GLY A 134 -17.60 -15.41 14.07
C GLY A 134 -16.73 -15.20 12.83
N VAL A 135 -15.90 -14.18 12.80
CA VAL A 135 -15.10 -13.84 11.62
C VAL A 135 -13.63 -14.11 11.83
N ASP A 136 -13.15 -15.14 11.18
CA ASP A 136 -11.75 -15.26 10.80
C ASP A 136 -11.53 -14.57 9.46
N LEU A 137 -11.26 -13.27 9.47
CA LEU A 137 -10.74 -12.60 8.28
C LEU A 137 -9.34 -13.12 7.89
N GLY A 138 -8.72 -13.80 8.82
CA GLY A 138 -7.30 -14.10 8.76
C GLY A 138 -6.90 -15.27 7.90
N ILE A 139 -7.78 -16.15 7.50
CA ILE A 139 -7.28 -17.45 7.04
C ILE A 139 -7.50 -17.69 5.55
N ASP A 140 -8.50 -17.12 4.93
CA ASP A 140 -8.95 -17.64 3.65
C ASP A 140 -9.37 -16.62 2.59
N VAL A 141 -8.96 -15.37 2.68
CA VAL A 141 -9.15 -14.44 1.58
C VAL A 141 -8.00 -14.58 0.59
N GLY A 142 -8.22 -15.34 -0.47
CA GLY A 142 -7.22 -15.47 -1.54
C GLY A 142 -7.18 -14.26 -2.47
N GLU A 143 -8.33 -13.64 -2.72
CA GLU A 143 -8.48 -12.48 -3.59
C GLU A 143 -9.44 -11.47 -2.96
N PHE A 144 -9.06 -10.20 -3.02
CA PHE A 144 -9.84 -9.08 -2.48
C PHE A 144 -9.87 -7.94 -3.51
N THR A 145 -11.02 -7.72 -4.10
CA THR A 145 -11.18 -6.76 -5.19
C THR A 145 -11.93 -5.52 -4.72
N LEU A 146 -11.35 -4.37 -4.97
CA LEU A 146 -11.92 -3.05 -4.72
C LEU A 146 -12.32 -2.39 -6.04
N THR A 147 -13.59 -2.06 -6.19
CA THR A 147 -14.14 -1.36 -7.35
C THR A 147 -14.79 -0.06 -6.93
N ARG A 148 -14.53 1.00 -7.66
CA ARG A 148 -15.14 2.30 -7.38
C ARG A 148 -16.65 2.24 -7.61
N VAL A 149 -17.41 2.72 -6.64
CA VAL A 149 -18.85 2.97 -6.79
C VAL A 149 -19.04 4.38 -7.37
N LYS A 150 -19.83 4.48 -8.41
CA LYS A 150 -20.21 5.75 -9.04
C LYS A 150 -21.19 6.53 -8.17
#